data_a0018a696ee64fa2dc71dd2be62ffd29
#
_entry.id   a0018a696ee64fa2dc71dd2be62ffd29
#
_cell.length_a   1.000
_cell.length_b   1.000
_cell.length_c   1.000
_cell.angle_alpha   90.00
_cell.angle_beta   90.00
_cell.angle_gamma   90.00
#
_symmetry.space_group_name_H-M   'P 1'
#
loop_
_entity.id
_entity.type
_entity.pdbx_description
1 polymer ?
#
loop_
_entity_poly.entity_id
_entity_poly.type
_entity_poly.pdbx_seq_one_letter_code
_entity_poly.pdbx_strand_id
1 'polypeptide(L)'
;MDCQQLMNNVIPVIHNPTSVQKLLDAVKVSLGFGVKTIVVTKAVGTAAQQGIPEAFRLVLKSGASLIVLPDLKDTVELLRPEAVYFLGTRGDSMGEVGGRVLFVVHASDQQFMPSEVSLGRLVRVLGRDVGSTALLTLALNRVLGSCVD
;
A
#
# COMPACT_ATOMS: atom_id res chain seq x y z
N MET A 1 7.49 -9.70 16.02
CA MET A 1 8.14 -9.95 14.71
C MET A 1 9.44 -9.19 14.61
N ASP A 2 10.46 -9.79 14.04
CA ASP A 2 11.69 -9.05 13.70
C ASP A 2 11.48 -8.20 12.43
N CYS A 3 12.47 -7.40 12.08
CA CYS A 3 12.37 -6.49 10.93
C CYS A 3 12.18 -7.24 9.60
N GLN A 4 12.84 -8.39 9.41
CA GLN A 4 12.67 -9.17 8.19
C GLN A 4 11.25 -9.70 8.06
N GLN A 5 10.68 -10.18 9.15
CA GLN A 5 9.29 -10.65 9.17
C GLN A 5 8.32 -9.50 8.88
N LEU A 6 8.52 -8.34 9.48
CA LEU A 6 7.70 -7.15 9.23
C LEU A 6 7.77 -6.72 7.77
N MET A 7 8.98 -6.67 7.20
CA MET A 7 9.18 -6.30 5.80
C MET A 7 8.51 -7.28 4.83
N ASN A 8 8.43 -8.55 5.20
CA ASN A 8 7.73 -9.56 4.40
C ASN A 8 6.21 -9.53 4.57
N ASN A 9 5.72 -9.13 5.73
CA ASN A 9 4.31 -9.21 6.07
C ASN A 9 3.53 -7.92 5.84
N VAL A 10 4.18 -6.77 5.79
CA VAL A 10 3.54 -5.48 5.51
C VAL A 10 3.54 -5.28 4.01
N ILE A 11 2.35 -5.27 3.40
CA ILE A 11 2.18 -5.21 1.96
C ILE A 11 1.41 -3.95 1.60
N PRO A 12 2.08 -2.93 1.04
CA PRO A 12 1.39 -1.77 0.48
C PRO A 12 0.54 -2.16 -0.72
N VAL A 13 -0.68 -1.66 -0.76
CA VAL A 13 -1.58 -1.81 -1.90
C VAL A 13 -1.92 -0.41 -2.42
N ILE A 14 -1.46 -0.12 -3.61
CA ILE A 14 -1.66 1.16 -4.29
C ILE A 14 -2.90 1.01 -5.15
N HIS A 15 -4.04 1.47 -4.64
CA HIS A 15 -5.33 1.27 -5.29
C HIS A 15 -5.69 2.43 -6.22
N ASN A 16 -6.08 2.09 -7.44
CA ASN A 16 -6.60 3.01 -8.45
C ASN A 16 -5.68 4.21 -8.75
N PRO A 17 -4.40 4.00 -9.02
CA PRO A 17 -3.55 5.09 -9.47
C PRO A 17 -3.99 5.56 -10.86
N THR A 18 -4.15 6.88 -11.02
CA THR A 18 -4.48 7.52 -12.29
C THR A 18 -3.32 8.37 -12.81
N SER A 19 -2.34 8.62 -11.96
CA SER A 19 -1.15 9.43 -12.24
C SER A 19 0.10 8.56 -12.15
N VAL A 20 0.97 8.67 -13.15
CA VAL A 20 2.29 8.01 -13.14
C VAL A 20 3.08 8.42 -11.90
N GLN A 21 3.11 9.73 -11.61
CA GLN A 21 3.90 10.27 -10.51
C GLN A 21 3.42 9.74 -9.15
N LYS A 22 2.12 9.71 -8.91
CA LYS A 22 1.58 9.19 -7.63
C LYS A 22 1.88 7.71 -7.46
N LEU A 23 1.78 6.94 -8.53
CA LEU A 23 2.14 5.52 -8.50
C LEU A 23 3.62 5.35 -8.14
N LEU A 24 4.50 6.05 -8.83
CA LEU A 24 5.94 5.90 -8.60
C LEU A 24 6.37 6.42 -7.22
N ASP A 25 5.76 7.50 -6.73
CA ASP A 25 6.05 8.00 -5.39
C ASP A 25 5.69 6.98 -4.32
N ALA A 26 4.52 6.35 -4.43
CA ALA A 26 4.10 5.31 -3.50
C ALA A 26 5.01 4.08 -3.55
N VAL A 27 5.45 3.69 -4.76
CA VAL A 27 6.40 2.59 -4.94
C VAL A 27 7.74 2.92 -4.29
N LYS A 28 8.27 4.11 -4.53
CA LYS A 28 9.55 4.55 -3.96
C LYS A 28 9.51 4.57 -2.43
N VAL A 29 8.44 5.10 -1.85
CA VAL A 29 8.26 5.11 -0.39
C VAL A 29 8.26 3.69 0.15
N SER A 30 7.50 2.80 -0.46
CA SER A 30 7.42 1.41 -0.04
C SER A 30 8.78 0.72 -0.09
N LEU A 31 9.51 0.88 -1.17
CA LEU A 31 10.86 0.32 -1.31
C LEU A 31 11.82 0.91 -0.29
N GLY A 32 11.69 2.19 0.02
CA GLY A 32 12.51 2.87 1.02
C GLY A 32 12.36 2.28 2.42
N PHE A 33 11.20 1.73 2.75
CA PHE A 33 10.96 1.03 4.03
C PHE A 33 11.31 -0.46 3.97
N GLY A 34 11.81 -0.94 2.86
CA GLY A 34 12.28 -2.32 2.76
C GLY A 34 11.23 -3.37 2.55
N VAL A 35 9.99 -2.99 2.19
CA VAL A 35 8.94 -3.99 1.92
C VAL A 35 9.35 -4.89 0.76
N LYS A 36 8.91 -6.14 0.82
CA LYS A 36 9.29 -7.16 -0.19
C LYS A 36 8.24 -7.34 -1.27
N THR A 37 7.01 -6.95 -1.02
CA THR A 37 5.90 -7.11 -1.96
C THR A 37 5.06 -5.84 -1.99
N ILE A 38 4.79 -5.36 -3.20
CA ILE A 38 3.92 -4.21 -3.45
C ILE A 38 2.82 -4.67 -4.40
N VAL A 39 1.59 -4.26 -4.14
CA VAL A 39 0.45 -4.57 -5.00
C VAL A 39 -0.10 -3.27 -5.61
N VAL A 40 -0.43 -3.31 -6.88
CA VAL A 40 -1.14 -2.23 -7.57
C VAL A 40 -2.46 -2.78 -8.06
N THR A 41 -3.55 -2.12 -7.72
CA THR A 41 -4.89 -2.52 -8.11
C THR A 41 -5.57 -1.42 -8.92
N LYS A 42 -6.40 -1.82 -9.88
CA LYS A 42 -7.25 -0.92 -10.66
C LYS A 42 -6.49 0.26 -11.26
N ALA A 43 -5.30 0.01 -11.80
CA ALA A 43 -4.53 1.04 -12.51
C ALA A 43 -5.20 1.36 -13.84
N VAL A 44 -5.31 2.65 -14.18
CA VAL A 44 -5.98 3.11 -15.38
C VAL A 44 -5.17 4.16 -16.11
N GLY A 45 -5.45 4.34 -17.41
CA GLY A 45 -4.87 5.39 -18.22
C GLY A 45 -3.35 5.34 -18.30
N THR A 46 -2.71 6.50 -18.18
CA THR A 46 -1.25 6.61 -18.27
C THR A 46 -0.53 5.92 -17.12
N ALA A 47 -1.15 5.83 -15.95
CA ALA A 47 -0.60 5.08 -14.83
C ALA A 47 -0.43 3.61 -15.19
N ALA A 48 -1.43 3.02 -15.89
CA ALA A 48 -1.33 1.65 -16.34
C ALA A 48 -0.31 1.48 -17.48
N GLN A 49 -0.36 2.36 -18.48
CA GLN A 49 0.44 2.20 -19.68
C GLN A 49 1.92 2.55 -19.49
N GLN A 50 2.20 3.63 -18.77
CA GLN A 50 3.54 4.16 -18.57
C GLN A 50 4.07 3.90 -17.16
N GLY A 51 3.20 3.98 -16.17
CA GLY A 51 3.59 3.86 -14.76
C GLY A 51 3.94 2.42 -14.36
N ILE A 52 3.15 1.44 -14.78
CA ILE A 52 3.37 0.04 -14.39
C ILE A 52 4.72 -0.48 -14.89
N PRO A 53 5.12 -0.30 -16.16
CA PRO A 53 6.46 -0.74 -16.59
C PRO A 53 7.58 -0.10 -15.78
N GLU A 54 7.49 1.18 -15.46
CA GLU A 54 8.49 1.88 -14.66
C GLU A 54 8.50 1.38 -13.21
N ALA A 55 7.33 1.12 -12.64
CA ALA A 55 7.20 0.54 -11.30
C ALA A 55 7.87 -0.83 -11.23
N PHE A 56 7.66 -1.70 -12.22
CA PHE A 56 8.34 -2.99 -12.32
C PHE A 56 9.86 -2.83 -12.33
N ARG A 57 10.35 -1.85 -13.08
CA ARG A 57 11.80 -1.60 -13.18
C ARG A 57 12.38 -1.24 -11.82
N LEU A 58 11.73 -0.33 -11.08
CA LEU A 58 12.15 0.06 -9.74
C LEU A 58 12.11 -1.10 -8.75
N VAL A 59 11.04 -1.87 -8.78
CA VAL A 59 10.83 -2.98 -7.85
C VAL A 59 11.85 -4.10 -8.08
N LEU A 60 12.07 -4.48 -9.34
CA LEU A 60 13.06 -5.50 -9.71
C LEU A 60 14.46 -5.08 -9.28
N LYS A 61 14.81 -3.81 -9.50
CA LYS A 61 16.11 -3.27 -9.13
C LYS A 61 16.37 -3.33 -7.63
N SER A 62 15.32 -3.25 -6.83
CA SER A 62 15.38 -3.31 -5.36
C SER A 62 15.28 -4.73 -4.81
N GLY A 63 15.14 -5.73 -5.67
CA GLY A 63 14.99 -7.12 -5.23
C GLY A 63 13.64 -7.45 -4.61
N ALA A 64 12.63 -6.61 -4.86
CA ALA A 64 11.26 -6.81 -4.38
C ALA A 64 10.37 -7.39 -5.48
N SER A 65 9.09 -7.59 -5.17
CA SER A 65 8.09 -8.12 -6.10
C SER A 65 6.94 -7.14 -6.26
N LEU A 66 6.45 -7.00 -7.49
CA LEU A 66 5.27 -6.21 -7.81
C LEU A 66 4.18 -7.13 -8.36
N ILE A 67 3.00 -7.02 -7.77
CA ILE A 67 1.81 -7.75 -8.20
C ILE A 67 0.80 -6.73 -8.71
N VAL A 68 0.31 -6.92 -9.93
CA VAL A 68 -0.69 -6.04 -10.54
C VAL A 68 -2.00 -6.82 -10.71
N LEU A 69 -3.07 -6.32 -10.10
CA LEU A 69 -4.36 -7.01 -10.07
C LEU A 69 -5.49 -6.05 -10.48
N PRO A 70 -6.61 -6.61 -10.96
CA PRO A 70 -7.75 -5.78 -11.38
C PRO A 70 -8.38 -4.97 -10.26
N ASP A 71 -8.51 -5.56 -9.05
CA ASP A 71 -9.23 -4.89 -7.94
C ASP A 71 -8.74 -5.40 -6.58
N LEU A 72 -9.20 -4.73 -5.52
CA LEU A 72 -8.88 -5.07 -4.12
C LEU A 72 -9.35 -6.48 -3.75
N LYS A 73 -10.52 -6.88 -4.21
CA LYS A 73 -11.04 -8.22 -3.99
C LYS A 73 -10.06 -9.29 -4.43
N ASP A 74 -9.44 -9.12 -5.59
CA ASP A 74 -8.47 -10.06 -6.13
C ASP A 74 -7.23 -10.15 -5.23
N THR A 75 -6.83 -9.04 -4.64
CA THR A 75 -5.69 -8.99 -3.73
C THR A 75 -5.96 -9.81 -2.47
N VAL A 76 -7.14 -9.63 -1.88
CA VAL A 76 -7.54 -10.36 -0.67
C VAL A 76 -7.63 -11.86 -0.97
N GLU A 77 -8.19 -12.24 -2.09
CA GLU A 77 -8.31 -13.64 -2.50
C GLU A 77 -6.93 -14.28 -2.72
N LEU A 78 -6.02 -13.56 -3.36
CA LEU A 78 -4.69 -14.07 -3.68
C LEU A 78 -3.80 -14.16 -2.46
N LEU A 79 -3.73 -13.10 -1.66
CA LEU A 79 -2.75 -12.99 -0.57
C LEU A 79 -3.27 -13.48 0.77
N ARG A 80 -4.57 -13.57 0.96
CA ARG A 80 -5.21 -14.05 2.19
C ARG A 80 -4.62 -13.39 3.45
N PRO A 81 -4.69 -12.05 3.54
CA PRO A 81 -4.11 -11.34 4.67
C PRO A 81 -4.90 -11.60 5.96
N GLU A 82 -4.22 -11.46 7.09
CA GLU A 82 -4.89 -11.48 8.40
C GLU A 82 -5.64 -10.17 8.68
N ALA A 83 -5.18 -9.07 8.08
CA ALA A 83 -5.84 -7.78 8.23
C ALA A 83 -5.69 -6.96 6.96
N VAL A 84 -6.71 -6.14 6.66
CA VAL A 84 -6.70 -5.17 5.57
C VAL A 84 -7.01 -3.81 6.18
N TYR A 85 -6.04 -2.89 6.12
CA TYR A 85 -6.15 -1.56 6.67
C TYR A 85 -6.26 -0.54 5.53
N PHE A 86 -7.42 0.12 5.47
CA PHE A 86 -7.65 1.23 4.54
C PHE A 86 -7.17 2.51 5.21
N LEU A 87 -6.03 3.01 4.77
CA LEU A 87 -5.33 4.12 5.41
C LEU A 87 -6.01 5.45 5.06
N GLY A 88 -6.36 6.22 6.07
CA GLY A 88 -7.06 7.48 5.88
C GLY A 88 -7.04 8.37 7.11
N THR A 89 -8.04 9.22 7.19
CA THR A 89 -8.16 10.24 8.25
C THR A 89 -9.22 9.90 9.28
N ARG A 90 -9.91 8.77 9.12
CA ARG A 90 -10.97 8.30 10.01
C ARG A 90 -10.81 6.82 10.26
N GLY A 91 -11.46 6.35 11.31
CA GLY A 91 -11.50 4.93 11.65
C GLY A 91 -10.73 4.60 12.91
N ASP A 92 -10.35 3.35 13.03
CA ASP A 92 -9.68 2.81 14.20
C ASP A 92 -8.21 3.23 14.26
N SER A 93 -7.62 3.15 15.43
CA SER A 93 -6.17 3.23 15.56
C SER A 93 -5.52 2.02 14.92
N MET A 94 -4.32 2.22 14.36
CA MET A 94 -3.55 1.11 13.83
C MET A 94 -3.08 0.21 14.98
N GLY A 95 -3.46 -1.05 14.93
CA GLY A 95 -3.02 -2.04 15.89
C GLY A 95 -1.63 -2.59 15.56
N GLU A 96 -1.19 -3.56 16.34
CA GLU A 96 0.04 -4.27 16.08
C GLU A 96 -0.10 -5.15 14.83
N VAL A 97 1.00 -5.30 14.10
CA VAL A 97 1.06 -6.19 12.95
C VAL A 97 1.41 -7.59 13.44
N GLY A 98 0.43 -8.49 13.41
CA GLY A 98 0.57 -9.86 13.90
C GLY A 98 0.77 -10.91 12.81
N GLY A 99 0.69 -10.53 11.54
CA GLY A 99 0.83 -11.41 10.40
C GLY A 99 0.83 -10.61 9.12
N ARG A 100 0.40 -11.22 8.03
CA ARG A 100 0.31 -10.52 6.75
C ARG A 100 -0.79 -9.47 6.80
N VAL A 101 -0.44 -8.23 6.52
CA VAL A 101 -1.35 -7.08 6.54
C VAL A 101 -1.22 -6.29 5.26
N LEU A 102 -2.36 -5.88 4.72
CA LEU A 102 -2.41 -4.99 3.57
C LEU A 102 -2.58 -3.54 4.07
N PHE A 103 -1.70 -2.65 3.64
CA PHE A 103 -1.81 -1.21 3.85
C PHE A 103 -2.31 -0.59 2.55
N VAL A 104 -3.60 -0.31 2.48
CA VAL A 104 -4.25 0.14 1.25
C VAL A 104 -4.38 1.65 1.25
N VAL A 105 -3.87 2.30 0.21
CA VAL A 105 -4.07 3.73 -0.03
C VAL A 105 -4.82 3.93 -1.33
N HIS A 106 -5.68 4.94 -1.38
CA HIS A 106 -6.39 5.33 -2.59
C HIS A 106 -5.53 6.31 -3.38
N ALA A 107 -4.87 5.81 -4.41
CA ALA A 107 -3.86 6.59 -5.13
C ALA A 107 -4.44 7.67 -6.05
N SER A 108 -5.76 7.77 -6.15
CA SER A 108 -6.43 8.92 -6.78
C SER A 108 -6.94 9.95 -5.75
N ASP A 109 -6.58 9.76 -4.47
CA ASP A 109 -6.98 10.62 -3.33
C ASP A 109 -8.49 10.76 -3.16
N GLN A 110 -9.24 9.74 -3.56
CA GLN A 110 -10.67 9.64 -3.33
C GLN A 110 -10.95 8.82 -2.07
N GLN A 111 -12.18 8.88 -1.60
CA GLN A 111 -12.62 8.05 -0.49
C GLN A 111 -12.89 6.62 -0.99
N PHE A 112 -12.58 5.65 -0.15
CA PHE A 112 -12.96 4.27 -0.43
C PHE A 112 -14.47 4.10 -0.37
N MET A 113 -15.01 3.28 -1.29
CA MET A 113 -16.42 2.94 -1.30
C MET A 113 -16.75 1.96 -0.16
N PRO A 114 -18.01 1.95 0.33
CA PRO A 114 -18.41 0.99 1.36
C PRO A 114 -18.12 -0.47 1.00
N SER A 115 -18.30 -0.85 -0.27
CA SER A 115 -18.01 -2.20 -0.75
C SER A 115 -16.52 -2.55 -0.64
N GLU A 116 -15.65 -1.56 -0.80
CA GLU A 116 -14.20 -1.74 -0.65
C GLU A 116 -13.84 -1.90 0.84
N VAL A 117 -14.35 -1.01 1.67
CA VAL A 117 -14.07 -1.04 3.12
C VAL A 117 -14.58 -2.31 3.78
N SER A 118 -15.62 -2.93 3.23
CA SER A 118 -16.14 -4.20 3.75
C SER A 118 -15.11 -5.33 3.72
N LEU A 119 -14.04 -5.20 2.95
CA LEU A 119 -12.94 -6.17 2.89
C LEU A 119 -11.99 -6.07 4.09
N GLY A 120 -12.10 -5.02 4.89
CA GLY A 120 -11.24 -4.81 6.03
C GLY A 120 -11.79 -3.73 6.93
N ARG A 121 -10.94 -2.77 7.32
CA ARG A 121 -11.38 -1.66 8.15
C ARG A 121 -10.61 -0.38 7.83
N LEU A 122 -11.27 0.75 8.08
CA LEU A 122 -10.62 2.07 8.02
C LEU A 122 -9.67 2.23 9.19
N VAL A 123 -8.49 2.75 8.91
CA VAL A 123 -7.48 3.06 9.92
C VAL A 123 -7.12 4.53 9.82
N ARG A 124 -7.20 5.20 10.96
CA ARG A 124 -6.81 6.60 11.07
C ARG A 124 -5.30 6.70 11.22
N VAL A 125 -4.66 7.23 10.19
CA VAL A 125 -3.21 7.47 10.18
C VAL A 125 -2.93 8.88 10.71
N LEU A 126 -3.69 9.85 10.23
CA LEU A 126 -3.61 11.25 10.62
C LEU A 126 -5.01 11.84 10.54
N GLY A 127 -5.35 12.76 11.42
CA GLY A 127 -6.69 13.35 11.46
C GLY A 127 -6.99 14.35 10.33
N ARG A 128 -6.00 14.67 9.49
CA ARG A 128 -6.15 15.56 8.35
C ARG A 128 -5.65 14.89 7.09
N ASP A 129 -6.25 15.24 5.95
CA ASP A 129 -5.85 14.71 4.67
C ASP A 129 -4.54 15.38 4.21
N VAL A 130 -3.54 14.56 3.99
CA VAL A 130 -2.22 14.98 3.50
C VAL A 130 -1.85 14.25 2.20
N GLY A 131 -2.82 13.57 1.60
CA GLY A 131 -2.61 12.80 0.38
C GLY A 131 -2.17 11.36 0.64
N SER A 132 -2.39 10.50 -0.34
CA SER A 132 -2.17 9.05 -0.20
C SER A 132 -0.72 8.68 0.08
N THR A 133 0.22 9.32 -0.61
CA THR A 133 1.65 9.00 -0.42
C THR A 133 2.13 9.35 0.98
N ALA A 134 1.69 10.51 1.52
CA ALA A 134 2.04 10.90 2.88
C ALA A 134 1.40 9.97 3.93
N LEU A 135 0.14 9.59 3.75
CA LEU A 135 -0.53 8.64 4.64
C LEU A 135 0.19 7.29 4.65
N LEU A 136 0.57 6.79 3.48
CA LEU A 136 1.34 5.56 3.36
C LEU A 136 2.69 5.67 4.07
N THR A 137 3.40 6.77 3.87
CA THR A 137 4.69 7.02 4.51
C THR A 137 4.57 6.99 6.03
N LEU A 138 3.58 7.69 6.58
CA LEU A 138 3.36 7.74 8.02
C LEU A 138 3.03 6.35 8.58
N ALA A 139 2.18 5.61 7.90
CA ALA A 139 1.82 4.26 8.33
C ALA A 139 3.01 3.31 8.29
N LEU A 140 3.78 3.32 7.21
CA LEU A 140 4.98 2.50 7.08
C LEU A 140 6.03 2.87 8.13
N ASN A 141 6.19 4.18 8.40
CA ASN A 141 7.14 4.63 9.40
C ASN A 141 6.78 4.14 10.81
N ARG A 142 5.51 4.10 11.16
CA ARG A 142 5.08 3.58 12.47
C ARG A 142 5.47 2.12 12.69
N VAL A 143 5.43 1.32 11.64
CA VAL A 143 5.69 -0.12 11.73
C VAL A 143 7.13 -0.47 11.39
N LEU A 144 7.71 0.18 10.40
CA LEU A 144 9.01 -0.18 9.83
C LEU A 144 10.10 0.87 10.06
N GLY A 145 9.75 2.02 10.62
CA GLY A 145 10.72 3.12 10.75
C GLY A 145 11.97 2.77 11.52
N SER A 146 11.86 1.95 12.56
CA SER A 146 13.02 1.50 13.34
C SER A 146 13.85 0.43 12.63
N CYS A 147 13.36 -0.10 11.52
CA CYS A 147 14.06 -1.14 10.74
C CYS A 147 14.93 -0.56 9.63
N VAL A 148 14.77 0.71 9.32
CA VAL A 148 15.49 1.41 8.24
C VAL A 148 16.09 2.70 8.77
N ASP A 149 17.40 2.82 8.69
CA ASP A 149 18.13 4.00 9.16
C ASP A 149 18.99 4.59 8.06
#